data_a3dd0a5db06bfb330b72ec26cb4e6d92
#
_entry.id   a3dd0a5db06bfb330b72ec26cb4e6d92
#
_cell.length_a   1.000
_cell.length_b   1.000
_cell.length_c   1.000
_cell.angle_alpha   90.00
_cell.angle_beta   90.00
_cell.angle_gamma   90.00
#
_symmetry.space_group_name_H-M   'P 1'
#
loop_
_entity.id
_entity.type
_entity.pdbx_description
1 polymer ?
#
loop_
_entity_poly.entity_id
_entity_poly.type
_entity_poly.pdbx_seq_one_letter_code
_entity_poly.pdbx_strand_id
1 'polypeptide(L)'
;AQGIQTYRCNPDNTANNFCTLSGIQTNSPSTVISSGALRVDSSANSGVAYGTVGIPTTGKWYFETHIDERSAYNHLGIQAEALPEYTGVYRVLLREDGNVYGNSGQLGTAGWSVVPNDVVGVGVDSDAGKVYFWKNGGSQTSAWDIYNFGFANPRGSESYRAYFLGGDGTGATFNFGQDCTFRGQKTGTFNKDANGIGEFLYSVPTGYKALCASNFPEPQVKDPSLHFQNILYQGTAETAKEVSGLKFKPDFAIVFNRQITHPRSVYDVIRGGNQQQNINEPDATVTRAPFGLAFTDDGFSVSTGGNSNNGNAYVAHCWKAGGPAVPNNDGSVLSMVSVNQDAGFSIIRAYAQTSGSITLGHGLNKPPVFWFYTPYTGGTNWYIYHKSLGAEAWLQPDNSTAATTGNNAAWAVSPTDTILTHGSGFVNQKDIIFYAWTEIPGYSSFGEYEGNGNSWGPVIITGFKPALVIIKSVDFVDDWTVYDNVRNDKNLADNIYYLNTEGDENLDDSSHGIDFLSNGFKCRGTSNQENKDGGRIIYMAWAESPFKYAQAK
;
A
#
# COMPACT_ATOMS: atom_id res chain seq x y z
N ALA A 1 46.34 -12.65 18.02
CA ALA A 1 45.57 -11.47 17.65
C ALA A 1 44.92 -11.76 16.31
N GLN A 2 43.63 -12.12 16.34
CA GLN A 2 42.85 -12.20 15.12
C GLN A 2 42.56 -10.75 14.68
N GLY A 3 43.12 -10.38 13.53
CA GLY A 3 42.85 -9.08 12.92
C GLY A 3 41.35 -8.90 12.67
N ILE A 4 40.81 -7.80 13.15
CA ILE A 4 39.47 -7.35 12.81
C ILE A 4 39.50 -7.11 11.30
N GLN A 5 38.91 -8.02 10.51
CA GLN A 5 38.66 -7.74 9.10
C GLN A 5 37.56 -6.68 9.05
N THR A 6 37.94 -5.49 8.64
CA THR A 6 36.98 -4.44 8.32
C THR A 6 36.30 -4.84 6.99
N TYR A 7 35.11 -5.40 7.08
CA TYR A 7 34.28 -5.59 5.92
C TYR A 7 33.98 -4.22 5.31
N ARG A 8 34.26 -4.05 4.02
CA ARG A 8 33.81 -2.87 3.30
C ARG A 8 32.32 -3.07 2.97
N CYS A 9 31.47 -2.64 3.86
CA CYS A 9 30.06 -2.40 3.52
C CYS A 9 29.93 -0.95 3.06
N ASN A 10 29.28 -0.74 1.95
CA ASN A 10 28.84 0.62 1.58
C ASN A 10 27.87 1.08 2.69
N PRO A 11 28.14 2.19 3.41
CA PRO A 11 27.32 2.53 4.57
C PRO A 11 25.87 2.72 4.12
N ASP A 12 25.02 1.92 4.71
CA ASP A 12 23.57 2.12 4.67
C ASP A 12 23.31 3.49 5.32
N ASN A 13 22.89 4.44 4.52
CA ASN A 13 22.56 5.79 4.99
C ASN A 13 21.18 6.16 4.43
N THR A 14 20.60 7.23 4.93
CA THR A 14 19.26 7.69 4.51
C THR A 14 19.13 7.94 3.00
N ALA A 15 20.25 8.10 2.28
CA ALA A 15 20.27 8.26 0.83
C ALA A 15 20.38 6.90 0.09
N ASN A 16 20.98 5.86 0.71
CA ASN A 16 21.25 4.56 0.11
C ASN A 16 20.68 3.42 0.96
N ASN A 17 19.38 3.42 1.19
CA ASN A 17 18.70 2.31 1.86
C ASN A 17 18.60 1.13 0.87
N PHE A 18 19.51 0.16 1.00
CA PHE A 18 19.54 -1.04 0.17
C PHE A 18 18.51 -2.07 0.64
N CYS A 19 18.03 -2.89 -0.29
CA CYS A 19 17.28 -4.08 0.04
C CYS A 19 18.07 -4.99 0.98
N THR A 20 17.39 -5.64 1.91
CA THR A 20 17.91 -6.69 2.79
C THR A 20 16.95 -7.87 2.75
N LEU A 21 17.24 -8.94 3.47
CA LEU A 21 16.32 -10.07 3.62
C LEU A 21 15.41 -9.87 4.84
N SER A 22 14.18 -10.32 4.71
CA SER A 22 13.21 -10.37 5.79
C SER A 22 12.88 -11.82 6.14
N GLY A 23 13.09 -12.19 7.40
CA GLY A 23 12.57 -13.42 7.99
C GLY A 23 11.15 -13.27 8.56
N ILE A 24 10.63 -12.04 8.60
CA ILE A 24 9.33 -11.73 9.21
C ILE A 24 8.15 -12.30 8.38
N GLN A 25 8.40 -12.73 7.16
CA GLN A 25 7.39 -13.26 6.24
C GLN A 25 7.34 -14.78 6.17
N THR A 26 8.20 -15.45 6.93
CA THR A 26 8.27 -16.91 6.88
C THR A 26 7.62 -17.51 8.12
N ASN A 27 6.60 -18.31 7.91
CA ASN A 27 6.01 -19.16 8.95
C ASN A 27 6.94 -20.34 9.30
N SER A 28 8.17 -20.31 8.81
CA SER A 28 9.13 -21.38 8.95
C SER A 28 10.11 -21.09 10.08
N PRO A 29 9.98 -21.77 11.24
CA PRO A 29 10.96 -21.67 12.32
C PRO A 29 12.36 -22.17 11.90
N SER A 30 12.47 -22.74 10.70
CA SER A 30 13.67 -23.28 10.11
C SER A 30 14.52 -22.26 9.34
N THR A 31 14.06 -21.02 9.18
CA THR A 31 14.81 -19.96 8.48
C THR A 31 15.49 -19.03 9.47
N VAL A 32 16.80 -18.88 9.34
CA VAL A 32 17.60 -17.94 10.14
C VAL A 32 18.15 -16.86 9.22
N ILE A 33 17.84 -15.60 9.51
CA ILE A 33 18.41 -14.43 8.86
C ILE A 33 19.50 -13.85 9.74
N SER A 34 20.68 -13.59 9.18
CA SER A 34 21.85 -13.12 9.90
C SER A 34 22.68 -12.14 9.06
N SER A 35 23.83 -11.69 9.61
CA SER A 35 24.82 -10.87 8.90
C SER A 35 24.25 -9.59 8.29
N GLY A 36 23.60 -8.76 9.11
CA GLY A 36 22.97 -7.52 8.62
C GLY A 36 21.78 -7.77 7.71
N ALA A 37 21.08 -8.90 7.92
CA ALA A 37 19.96 -9.36 7.10
C ALA A 37 20.32 -9.60 5.62
N LEU A 38 21.54 -10.09 5.37
CA LEU A 38 21.99 -10.48 4.02
C LEU A 38 22.18 -11.99 3.86
N ARG A 39 22.36 -12.74 4.95
CA ARG A 39 22.48 -14.19 4.92
C ARG A 39 21.18 -14.86 5.33
N VAL A 40 20.81 -15.89 4.60
CA VAL A 40 19.73 -16.83 4.93
C VAL A 40 20.31 -18.24 5.11
N ASP A 41 19.94 -18.89 6.19
CA ASP A 41 20.21 -20.32 6.45
C ASP A 41 18.88 -21.04 6.64
N SER A 42 18.74 -22.23 6.06
CA SER A 42 17.58 -23.10 6.21
C SER A 42 17.95 -24.41 6.91
N SER A 43 17.21 -24.79 7.95
CA SER A 43 17.36 -26.05 8.68
C SER A 43 16.24 -27.04 8.40
N ALA A 44 15.41 -26.82 7.37
CA ALA A 44 14.37 -27.73 6.91
C ALA A 44 14.06 -27.50 5.43
N ASN A 45 13.31 -28.43 4.82
CA ASN A 45 13.01 -28.42 3.38
C ASN A 45 12.07 -27.30 2.89
N SER A 46 11.89 -26.22 3.66
CA SER A 46 10.97 -25.13 3.37
C SER A 46 11.40 -23.78 3.94
N GLY A 47 12.71 -23.56 4.10
CA GLY A 47 13.21 -22.26 4.56
C GLY A 47 13.06 -21.21 3.47
N VAL A 48 12.34 -20.12 3.75
CA VAL A 48 12.02 -19.05 2.81
C VAL A 48 12.55 -17.71 3.30
N ALA A 49 13.09 -16.91 2.40
CA ALA A 49 13.42 -15.51 2.68
C ALA A 49 13.00 -14.61 1.50
N TYR A 50 12.55 -13.41 1.84
CA TYR A 50 12.17 -12.38 0.86
C TYR A 50 13.04 -11.14 1.01
N GLY A 51 13.25 -10.43 -0.09
CA GLY A 51 13.79 -9.07 -0.04
C GLY A 51 12.82 -8.12 0.67
N THR A 52 13.35 -7.17 1.43
CA THR A 52 12.56 -6.14 2.13
C THR A 52 12.01 -5.07 1.20
N VAL A 53 12.48 -5.03 -0.04
CA VAL A 53 12.14 -4.02 -1.03
C VAL A 53 11.43 -4.68 -2.22
N GLY A 54 10.28 -4.16 -2.58
CA GLY A 54 9.58 -4.53 -3.82
C GLY A 54 10.39 -4.07 -5.05
N ILE A 55 10.47 -4.92 -6.06
CA ILE A 55 11.09 -4.56 -7.35
C ILE A 55 10.10 -3.65 -8.08
N PRO A 56 10.48 -2.40 -8.40
CA PRO A 56 9.58 -1.47 -9.08
C PRO A 56 9.06 -2.03 -10.41
N THR A 57 7.85 -1.65 -10.77
CA THR A 57 7.17 -2.09 -12.01
C THR A 57 7.80 -1.54 -13.29
N THR A 58 8.76 -0.63 -13.18
CA THR A 58 9.51 -0.04 -14.29
C THR A 58 11.01 -0.06 -14.02
N GLY A 59 11.82 -0.02 -15.09
CA GLY A 59 13.27 -0.02 -15.02
C GLY A 59 13.89 -1.41 -14.96
N LYS A 60 15.22 -1.44 -14.78
CA LYS A 60 16.02 -2.68 -14.73
C LYS A 60 16.76 -2.78 -13.42
N TRP A 61 16.60 -3.91 -12.71
CA TRP A 61 17.05 -4.10 -11.34
C TRP A 61 17.97 -5.31 -11.25
N TYR A 62 19.01 -5.24 -10.41
CA TYR A 62 20.03 -6.27 -10.29
C TYR A 62 20.41 -6.51 -8.83
N PHE A 63 20.66 -7.77 -8.51
CA PHE A 63 21.28 -8.20 -7.26
C PHE A 63 22.09 -9.49 -7.48
N GLU A 64 22.98 -9.80 -6.55
CA GLU A 64 23.82 -10.99 -6.58
C GLU A 64 23.52 -11.89 -5.36
N THR A 65 23.67 -13.20 -5.55
CA THR A 65 23.50 -14.19 -4.49
C THR A 65 24.68 -15.15 -4.50
N HIS A 66 25.44 -15.19 -3.43
CA HIS A 66 26.50 -16.18 -3.18
C HIS A 66 25.88 -17.42 -2.54
N ILE A 67 26.20 -18.59 -3.06
CA ILE A 67 25.78 -19.87 -2.51
C ILE A 67 26.81 -20.32 -1.49
N ASP A 68 26.45 -20.22 -0.20
CA ASP A 68 27.33 -20.61 0.89
C ASP A 68 27.36 -22.13 1.07
N GLU A 69 26.18 -22.74 1.13
CA GLU A 69 25.97 -24.16 1.35
C GLU A 69 24.85 -24.69 0.44
N ARG A 70 24.91 -25.94 0.04
CA ARG A 70 23.96 -26.56 -0.89
C ARG A 70 23.38 -27.83 -0.32
N SER A 71 22.06 -27.96 -0.37
CA SER A 71 21.34 -29.24 -0.37
C SER A 71 20.48 -29.35 -1.63
N ALA A 72 19.78 -30.46 -1.82
CA ALA A 72 18.73 -30.56 -2.84
C ALA A 72 17.61 -29.56 -2.48
N TYR A 73 17.15 -28.74 -3.45
CA TYR A 73 16.06 -27.73 -3.31
C TYR A 73 16.48 -26.29 -2.99
N ASN A 74 17.62 -25.82 -3.50
CA ASN A 74 17.92 -24.39 -3.49
C ASN A 74 17.27 -23.69 -4.68
N HIS A 75 16.37 -22.76 -4.41
CA HIS A 75 15.77 -21.90 -5.42
C HIS A 75 16.07 -20.45 -5.11
N LEU A 76 16.49 -19.69 -6.09
CA LEU A 76 16.70 -18.25 -5.97
C LEU A 76 16.13 -17.52 -7.17
N GLY A 77 15.67 -16.30 -6.98
CA GLY A 77 15.09 -15.52 -8.07
C GLY A 77 14.13 -14.46 -7.55
N ILE A 78 12.95 -14.38 -8.13
CA ILE A 78 11.91 -13.43 -7.72
C ILE A 78 10.56 -14.12 -7.54
N GLN A 79 9.76 -13.59 -6.64
CA GLN A 79 8.39 -14.04 -6.38
C GLN A 79 7.47 -12.84 -6.11
N ALA A 80 6.22 -12.91 -6.54
CA ALA A 80 5.20 -11.92 -6.23
C ALA A 80 4.80 -11.97 -4.74
N GLU A 81 4.42 -10.82 -4.18
CA GLU A 81 4.19 -10.65 -2.75
C GLU A 81 2.90 -11.26 -2.22
N ALA A 82 1.86 -11.27 -3.04
CA ALA A 82 0.48 -11.35 -2.58
C ALA A 82 -0.05 -12.78 -2.34
N LEU A 83 0.77 -13.84 -2.35
CA LEU A 83 0.24 -15.20 -2.35
C LEU A 83 0.93 -16.13 -1.35
N PRO A 84 0.18 -17.10 -0.76
CA PRO A 84 0.71 -18.04 0.21
C PRO A 84 1.88 -18.89 -0.31
N GLU A 85 2.74 -19.32 0.58
CA GLU A 85 4.05 -19.93 0.32
C GLU A 85 4.07 -21.18 -0.59
N TYR A 86 2.93 -21.79 -0.95
CA TYR A 86 2.89 -23.09 -1.62
C TYR A 86 1.93 -23.24 -2.80
N THR A 87 1.09 -22.31 -3.12
CA THR A 87 0.10 -22.46 -4.19
C THR A 87 0.39 -21.58 -5.39
N GLY A 88 0.86 -22.17 -6.49
CA GLY A 88 0.78 -21.67 -7.86
C GLY A 88 1.20 -20.22 -8.15
N VAL A 89 2.12 -19.67 -7.41
CA VAL A 89 2.40 -18.24 -7.30
C VAL A 89 3.27 -17.73 -8.43
N TYR A 90 3.04 -16.51 -8.86
CA TYR A 90 3.84 -15.79 -9.85
C TYR A 90 5.29 -15.67 -9.39
N ARG A 91 6.18 -16.46 -10.01
CA ARG A 91 7.59 -16.54 -9.67
C ARG A 91 8.44 -16.92 -10.87
N VAL A 92 9.70 -16.53 -10.83
CA VAL A 92 10.75 -17.05 -11.71
C VAL A 92 11.94 -17.43 -10.84
N LEU A 93 12.18 -18.71 -10.70
CA LEU A 93 13.17 -19.26 -9.78
C LEU A 93 14.15 -20.16 -10.52
N LEU A 94 15.44 -19.92 -10.32
CA LEU A 94 16.51 -20.80 -10.70
C LEU A 94 16.77 -21.81 -9.59
N ARG A 95 16.73 -23.11 -9.90
CA ARG A 95 17.08 -24.19 -9.00
C ARG A 95 18.57 -24.56 -9.13
N GLU A 96 19.12 -25.23 -8.14
CA GLU A 96 20.53 -25.62 -8.07
C GLU A 96 20.98 -26.53 -9.23
N ASP A 97 20.07 -27.30 -9.84
CA ASP A 97 20.35 -28.17 -11.00
C ASP A 97 20.39 -27.40 -12.34
N GLY A 98 20.12 -26.09 -12.29
CA GLY A 98 20.08 -25.22 -13.46
C GLY A 98 18.72 -25.14 -14.14
N ASN A 99 17.70 -25.84 -13.62
CA ASN A 99 16.34 -25.69 -14.12
C ASN A 99 15.72 -24.39 -13.62
N VAL A 100 14.92 -23.74 -14.47
CA VAL A 100 14.18 -22.52 -14.14
C VAL A 100 12.70 -22.86 -14.05
N TYR A 101 12.09 -22.44 -12.95
CA TYR A 101 10.69 -22.73 -12.61
C TYR A 101 9.86 -21.44 -12.59
N GLY A 102 8.64 -21.56 -13.05
CA GLY A 102 7.58 -20.54 -12.95
C GLY A 102 6.36 -21.09 -12.23
N ASN A 103 5.22 -20.42 -12.42
CA ASN A 103 3.95 -20.74 -11.74
C ASN A 103 3.44 -22.16 -11.98
N SER A 104 3.56 -22.66 -13.21
CA SER A 104 2.96 -23.94 -13.64
C SER A 104 4.00 -25.06 -13.80
N GLY A 105 5.24 -24.85 -13.34
CA GLY A 105 6.29 -25.85 -13.45
C GLY A 105 7.58 -25.33 -14.07
N GLN A 106 8.34 -26.25 -14.64
CA GLN A 106 9.63 -25.93 -15.26
C GLN A 106 9.44 -25.12 -16.55
N LEU A 107 10.09 -23.95 -16.62
CA LEU A 107 10.12 -23.08 -17.79
C LEU A 107 11.21 -23.48 -18.81
N GLY A 108 12.31 -24.06 -18.31
CA GLY A 108 13.45 -24.46 -19.09
C GLY A 108 14.70 -24.63 -18.23
N THR A 109 15.89 -24.44 -18.83
CA THR A 109 17.17 -24.60 -18.15
C THR A 109 18.11 -23.42 -18.44
N ALA A 110 18.88 -23.01 -17.43
CA ALA A 110 19.95 -22.04 -17.58
C ALA A 110 21.17 -22.57 -18.36
N GLY A 111 21.24 -23.88 -18.56
CA GLY A 111 22.38 -24.53 -19.23
C GLY A 111 23.58 -24.80 -18.33
N TRP A 112 23.46 -24.50 -17.03
CA TRP A 112 24.49 -24.74 -16.00
C TRP A 112 23.83 -24.96 -14.63
N SER A 113 24.52 -25.72 -13.77
CA SER A 113 24.09 -25.95 -12.38
C SER A 113 24.78 -24.97 -11.44
N VAL A 114 24.23 -24.82 -10.25
CA VAL A 114 24.76 -23.97 -9.16
C VAL A 114 25.42 -24.86 -8.11
N VAL A 115 26.62 -24.50 -7.65
CA VAL A 115 27.34 -25.22 -6.61
C VAL A 115 27.81 -24.24 -5.51
N PRO A 116 28.21 -24.72 -4.31
CA PRO A 116 28.79 -23.86 -3.28
C PRO A 116 29.94 -23.00 -3.84
N ASN A 117 30.05 -21.79 -3.38
CA ASN A 117 30.95 -20.73 -3.86
C ASN A 117 30.59 -20.09 -5.21
N ASP A 118 29.60 -20.56 -5.93
CA ASP A 118 29.09 -19.80 -7.09
C ASP A 118 28.39 -18.51 -6.63
N VAL A 119 28.45 -17.51 -7.50
CA VAL A 119 27.65 -16.28 -7.37
C VAL A 119 26.70 -16.20 -8.55
N VAL A 120 25.43 -16.07 -8.26
CA VAL A 120 24.39 -15.89 -9.26
C VAL A 120 23.91 -14.45 -9.27
N GLY A 121 24.09 -13.75 -10.38
CA GLY A 121 23.46 -12.48 -10.66
C GLY A 121 22.01 -12.72 -11.09
N VAL A 122 21.09 -11.93 -10.55
CA VAL A 122 19.66 -11.91 -10.91
C VAL A 122 19.32 -10.53 -11.45
N GLY A 123 18.85 -10.48 -12.68
CA GLY A 123 18.41 -9.24 -13.33
C GLY A 123 16.94 -9.29 -13.68
N VAL A 124 16.22 -8.24 -13.32
CA VAL A 124 14.80 -8.05 -13.62
C VAL A 124 14.63 -6.84 -14.52
N ASP A 125 14.18 -7.06 -15.72
CA ASP A 125 13.77 -6.01 -16.67
C ASP A 125 12.26 -5.85 -16.54
N SER A 126 11.83 -4.93 -15.67
CA SER A 126 10.41 -4.70 -15.40
C SER A 126 9.70 -4.10 -16.61
N ASP A 127 10.39 -3.29 -17.43
CA ASP A 127 9.82 -2.69 -18.64
C ASP A 127 9.48 -3.75 -19.69
N ALA A 128 10.32 -4.80 -19.80
CA ALA A 128 10.12 -5.92 -20.73
C ALA A 128 9.39 -7.11 -20.08
N GLY A 129 9.16 -7.11 -18.78
CA GLY A 129 8.59 -8.24 -18.04
C GLY A 129 9.46 -9.50 -18.06
N LYS A 130 10.79 -9.34 -17.95
CA LYS A 130 11.77 -10.43 -18.10
C LYS A 130 12.70 -10.57 -16.90
N VAL A 131 13.08 -11.83 -16.61
CA VAL A 131 14.13 -12.17 -15.63
C VAL A 131 15.29 -12.86 -16.35
N TYR A 132 16.48 -12.59 -15.87
CA TYR A 132 17.73 -13.15 -16.39
C TYR A 132 18.64 -13.60 -15.24
N PHE A 133 19.48 -14.59 -15.52
CA PHE A 133 20.48 -15.07 -14.57
C PHE A 133 21.87 -15.07 -15.19
N TRP A 134 22.88 -14.81 -14.37
CA TRP A 134 24.31 -14.89 -14.70
C TRP A 134 25.01 -15.74 -13.67
N LYS A 135 25.86 -16.66 -14.09
CA LYS A 135 26.71 -17.43 -13.18
C LYS A 135 28.13 -16.88 -13.22
N ASN A 136 28.67 -16.49 -12.07
CA ASN A 136 30.06 -16.03 -11.89
C ASN A 136 30.47 -14.95 -12.91
N GLY A 137 29.59 -14.01 -13.21
CA GLY A 137 29.81 -12.95 -14.20
C GLY A 137 29.89 -13.40 -15.65
N GLY A 138 29.53 -14.64 -15.93
CA GLY A 138 29.52 -15.21 -17.27
C GLY A 138 28.36 -14.70 -18.16
N SER A 139 28.06 -15.45 -19.22
CA SER A 139 27.00 -15.05 -20.14
C SER A 139 25.62 -15.10 -19.52
N GLN A 140 24.77 -14.20 -19.97
CA GLN A 140 23.36 -14.12 -19.60
C GLN A 140 22.58 -15.34 -20.08
N THR A 141 21.64 -15.84 -19.29
CA THR A 141 20.68 -16.87 -19.73
C THR A 141 19.70 -16.32 -20.78
N SER A 142 18.90 -17.20 -21.33
CA SER A 142 17.69 -16.80 -22.03
C SER A 142 16.79 -15.96 -21.14
N ALA A 143 15.94 -15.15 -21.75
CA ALA A 143 14.93 -14.34 -21.04
C ALA A 143 13.79 -15.22 -20.53
N TRP A 144 13.41 -15.06 -19.27
CA TRP A 144 12.27 -15.74 -18.67
C TRP A 144 11.14 -14.75 -18.43
N ASP A 145 9.94 -15.06 -18.92
CA ASP A 145 8.77 -14.20 -18.72
C ASP A 145 8.33 -14.17 -17.27
N ILE A 146 8.19 -12.97 -16.70
CA ILE A 146 7.58 -12.77 -15.38
C ILE A 146 6.09 -13.15 -15.42
N TYR A 147 5.43 -12.90 -16.56
CA TYR A 147 3.98 -13.08 -16.77
C TYR A 147 3.66 -14.40 -17.50
N ASN A 148 4.42 -15.45 -17.30
CA ASN A 148 4.28 -16.71 -18.05
C ASN A 148 2.88 -17.32 -17.96
N PHE A 149 2.40 -17.84 -19.12
CA PHE A 149 1.17 -18.60 -19.36
C PHE A 149 -0.15 -17.82 -19.51
N GLY A 150 -0.17 -16.72 -20.26
CA GLY A 150 -1.41 -16.14 -20.78
C GLY A 150 -2.31 -15.48 -19.75
N PHE A 151 -1.82 -15.34 -18.53
CA PHE A 151 -2.46 -14.47 -17.53
C PHE A 151 -1.95 -13.06 -17.79
N ALA A 152 -2.85 -12.17 -18.23
CA ALA A 152 -2.61 -10.74 -18.13
C ALA A 152 -2.14 -10.43 -16.70
N ASN A 153 -1.19 -9.49 -16.56
CA ASN A 153 -0.67 -9.06 -15.25
C ASN A 153 -1.75 -9.21 -14.20
N PRO A 154 -1.67 -10.21 -13.30
CA PRO A 154 -2.76 -10.46 -12.40
C PRO A 154 -2.80 -9.29 -11.44
N ARG A 155 -3.75 -8.41 -11.68
CA ARG A 155 -4.14 -7.34 -10.76
C ARG A 155 -3.20 -6.15 -10.59
N GLY A 156 -2.44 -5.73 -11.60
CA GLY A 156 -1.95 -4.34 -11.79
C GLY A 156 -1.11 -3.67 -10.70
N SER A 157 -0.94 -4.27 -9.54
CA SER A 157 -0.25 -3.66 -8.39
C SER A 157 0.69 -4.62 -7.62
N GLU A 158 0.85 -5.87 -8.06
CA GLU A 158 1.73 -6.81 -7.37
C GLU A 158 3.20 -6.49 -7.68
N SER A 159 3.97 -6.18 -6.66
CA SER A 159 5.42 -6.05 -6.78
C SER A 159 6.10 -7.38 -6.51
N TYR A 160 7.08 -7.71 -7.35
CA TYR A 160 7.97 -8.84 -7.13
C TYR A 160 9.05 -8.48 -6.10
N ARG A 161 9.53 -9.49 -5.39
CA ARG A 161 10.68 -9.36 -4.49
C ARG A 161 11.75 -10.39 -4.79
N ALA A 162 12.99 -10.09 -4.41
CA ALA A 162 14.02 -11.10 -4.32
C ALA A 162 13.54 -12.25 -3.43
N TYR A 163 13.79 -13.48 -3.85
CA TYR A 163 13.25 -14.67 -3.19
C TYR A 163 14.29 -15.78 -3.08
N PHE A 164 14.28 -16.45 -1.94
CA PHE A 164 15.05 -17.66 -1.68
C PHE A 164 14.14 -18.73 -1.07
N LEU A 165 14.28 -19.95 -1.57
CA LEU A 165 13.69 -21.16 -0.96
C LEU A 165 14.80 -22.18 -0.78
N GLY A 166 15.08 -22.55 0.45
CA GLY A 166 16.16 -23.48 0.79
C GLY A 166 15.64 -24.80 1.37
N GLY A 167 16.32 -25.88 1.01
CA GLY A 167 16.22 -27.16 1.70
C GLY A 167 17.03 -27.20 2.99
N ASP A 168 16.98 -28.32 3.72
CA ASP A 168 17.75 -28.53 4.94
C ASP A 168 19.27 -28.43 4.70
N GLY A 169 19.97 -27.67 5.53
CA GLY A 169 21.42 -27.44 5.41
C GLY A 169 21.81 -26.53 4.25
N THR A 170 20.94 -25.63 3.80
CA THR A 170 21.25 -24.66 2.75
C THR A 170 21.53 -23.29 3.31
N GLY A 171 22.47 -22.57 2.69
CA GLY A 171 22.81 -21.20 3.03
C GLY A 171 23.13 -20.36 1.81
N ALA A 172 22.69 -19.11 1.81
CA ALA A 172 23.01 -18.14 0.76
C ALA A 172 23.20 -16.73 1.34
N THR A 173 24.11 -15.98 0.73
CA THR A 173 24.36 -14.57 1.08
C THR A 173 24.01 -13.68 -0.10
N PHE A 174 23.16 -12.68 0.14
CA PHE A 174 22.70 -11.75 -0.87
C PHE A 174 23.52 -10.46 -0.86
N ASN A 175 23.69 -9.87 -2.02
CA ASN A 175 24.24 -8.54 -2.21
C ASN A 175 23.31 -7.73 -3.10
N PHE A 176 22.65 -6.72 -2.54
CA PHE A 176 21.82 -5.77 -3.28
C PHE A 176 22.59 -4.50 -3.65
N GLY A 177 23.91 -4.49 -3.41
CA GLY A 177 24.83 -3.39 -3.63
C GLY A 177 25.59 -2.91 -2.38
N GLN A 178 25.33 -3.51 -1.19
CA GLN A 178 25.96 -3.10 0.05
C GLN A 178 27.17 -3.94 0.46
N ASP A 179 27.27 -5.20 0.03
CA ASP A 179 28.40 -6.09 0.40
C ASP A 179 28.82 -7.02 -0.74
N CYS A 180 29.67 -6.53 -1.61
CA CYS A 180 30.25 -7.30 -2.74
C CYS A 180 31.24 -8.39 -2.31
N THR A 181 31.62 -8.41 -1.05
CA THR A 181 32.54 -9.42 -0.51
C THR A 181 31.81 -10.66 0.00
N PHE A 182 30.49 -10.62 0.09
CA PHE A 182 29.68 -11.69 0.68
C PHE A 182 30.22 -12.12 2.04
N ARG A 183 30.33 -11.16 2.97
CA ARG A 183 30.90 -11.34 4.33
C ARG A 183 32.38 -11.70 4.30
N GLY A 184 33.13 -11.20 3.33
CA GLY A 184 34.58 -11.50 3.19
C GLY A 184 34.88 -12.85 2.53
N GLN A 185 33.90 -13.56 1.98
CA GLN A 185 34.09 -14.82 1.26
C GLN A 185 34.63 -14.61 -0.16
N LYS A 186 34.48 -13.41 -0.71
CA LYS A 186 34.93 -13.05 -2.05
C LYS A 186 35.85 -11.83 -2.00
N THR A 187 36.81 -11.82 -2.90
CA THR A 187 37.71 -10.70 -3.15
C THR A 187 37.78 -10.41 -4.65
N GLY A 188 37.97 -9.15 -5.02
CA GLY A 188 38.04 -8.79 -6.46
C GLY A 188 37.99 -7.28 -6.68
N THR A 189 37.86 -6.89 -7.94
CA THR A 189 37.56 -5.51 -8.33
C THR A 189 36.05 -5.37 -8.32
N PHE A 190 35.56 -4.40 -7.59
CA PHE A 190 34.13 -4.18 -7.40
C PHE A 190 33.57 -3.25 -8.47
N ASN A 191 32.33 -3.53 -8.88
CA ASN A 191 31.63 -2.82 -9.94
C ASN A 191 30.44 -2.06 -9.36
N LYS A 192 30.12 -0.95 -10.00
CA LYS A 192 28.94 -0.16 -9.64
C LYS A 192 27.82 -0.36 -10.66
N ASP A 193 26.62 -0.02 -10.28
CA ASP A 193 25.48 -0.04 -11.16
C ASP A 193 25.51 1.11 -12.20
N ALA A 194 24.48 1.19 -13.05
CA ALA A 194 24.38 2.20 -14.11
C ALA A 194 24.36 3.65 -13.60
N ASN A 195 24.02 3.86 -12.31
CA ASN A 195 24.00 5.18 -11.65
C ASN A 195 25.25 5.44 -10.77
N GLY A 196 26.21 4.55 -10.79
CA GLY A 196 27.41 4.63 -9.94
C GLY A 196 27.14 4.28 -8.47
N ILE A 197 26.04 3.60 -8.18
CA ILE A 197 25.58 3.21 -6.84
C ILE A 197 25.85 1.72 -6.61
N GLY A 198 26.02 1.36 -5.33
CA GLY A 198 26.28 0.00 -4.90
C GLY A 198 27.68 -0.49 -5.24
N GLU A 199 28.00 -1.68 -4.73
CA GLU A 199 29.21 -2.43 -5.03
C GLU A 199 28.85 -3.89 -5.32
N PHE A 200 29.21 -4.38 -6.50
CA PHE A 200 28.94 -5.73 -6.97
C PHE A 200 30.24 -6.45 -7.31
N LEU A 201 30.27 -7.76 -7.09
CA LEU A 201 31.44 -8.56 -7.42
C LEU A 201 31.67 -8.62 -8.92
N TYR A 202 30.60 -8.77 -9.70
CA TYR A 202 30.66 -8.83 -11.16
C TYR A 202 30.13 -7.56 -11.81
N SER A 203 30.47 -7.37 -13.08
CA SER A 203 29.96 -6.23 -13.86
C SER A 203 28.44 -6.26 -13.92
N VAL A 204 27.81 -5.19 -13.45
CA VAL A 204 26.36 -5.04 -13.55
C VAL A 204 25.98 -4.88 -15.03
N PRO A 205 24.99 -5.63 -15.54
CA PRO A 205 24.59 -5.52 -16.93
C PRO A 205 24.12 -4.09 -17.29
N THR A 206 24.32 -3.69 -18.53
CA THR A 206 24.04 -2.32 -19.00
C THR A 206 22.59 -1.91 -18.69
N GLY A 207 22.43 -0.78 -18.03
CA GLY A 207 21.14 -0.19 -17.66
C GLY A 207 20.50 -0.76 -16.38
N TYR A 208 21.07 -1.80 -15.80
CA TYR A 208 20.58 -2.35 -14.53
C TYR A 208 21.10 -1.54 -13.33
N LYS A 209 20.28 -1.49 -12.28
CA LYS A 209 20.50 -0.69 -11.08
C LYS A 209 20.40 -1.55 -9.82
N ALA A 210 21.14 -1.16 -8.80
CA ALA A 210 21.00 -1.70 -7.45
C ALA A 210 19.58 -1.50 -6.90
N LEU A 211 19.05 -2.48 -6.19
CA LEU A 211 17.75 -2.39 -5.55
C LEU A 211 17.88 -1.60 -4.23
N CYS A 212 17.87 -0.27 -4.34
CA CYS A 212 18.01 0.64 -3.21
C CYS A 212 17.22 1.94 -3.42
N ALA A 213 16.94 2.65 -2.32
CA ALA A 213 16.12 3.86 -2.32
C ALA A 213 16.63 4.96 -3.27
N SER A 214 17.96 5.15 -3.40
CA SER A 214 18.54 6.15 -4.29
C SER A 214 18.22 5.92 -5.77
N ASN A 215 18.03 4.67 -6.17
CA ASN A 215 17.73 4.29 -7.54
C ASN A 215 16.24 4.36 -7.89
N PHE A 216 15.37 4.52 -6.89
CA PHE A 216 13.94 4.69 -7.15
C PHE A 216 13.67 6.06 -7.79
N PRO A 217 12.67 6.16 -8.67
CA PRO A 217 12.26 7.44 -9.24
C PRO A 217 11.88 8.42 -8.13
N GLU A 218 12.00 9.71 -8.40
CA GLU A 218 11.50 10.73 -7.50
C GLU A 218 9.98 10.62 -7.38
N PRO A 219 9.43 10.55 -6.15
CA PRO A 219 7.99 10.53 -5.97
C PRO A 219 7.38 11.87 -6.42
N GLN A 220 6.19 11.82 -7.02
CA GLN A 220 5.43 13.00 -7.40
C GLN A 220 5.15 13.88 -6.17
N VAL A 221 4.74 13.25 -5.07
CA VAL A 221 4.54 13.89 -3.76
C VAL A 221 5.73 13.57 -2.86
N LYS A 222 6.63 14.54 -2.69
CA LYS A 222 7.85 14.35 -1.86
C LYS A 222 7.56 14.44 -0.36
N ASP A 223 6.64 15.31 0.03
CA ASP A 223 6.18 15.48 1.41
C ASP A 223 4.66 15.24 1.49
N PRO A 224 4.22 13.99 1.78
CA PRO A 224 2.81 13.66 1.94
C PRO A 224 2.08 14.52 2.97
N SER A 225 2.80 14.97 4.00
CA SER A 225 2.22 15.76 5.07
C SER A 225 1.76 17.18 4.65
N LEU A 226 2.03 17.59 3.41
CA LEU A 226 1.44 18.80 2.82
C LEU A 226 0.04 18.56 2.22
N HIS A 227 -0.41 17.31 2.16
CA HIS A 227 -1.66 16.93 1.49
C HIS A 227 -2.57 16.04 2.34
N PHE A 228 -1.98 15.26 3.26
CA PHE A 228 -2.70 14.37 4.18
C PHE A 228 -1.97 14.31 5.52
N GLN A 229 -2.70 14.45 6.62
CA GLN A 229 -2.19 14.19 7.97
C GLN A 229 -3.31 13.68 8.88
N ASN A 230 -2.91 12.81 9.82
CA ASN A 230 -3.71 12.48 11.00
C ASN A 230 -3.32 13.41 12.14
N ILE A 231 -4.28 13.82 12.97
CA ILE A 231 -4.02 14.63 14.15
C ILE A 231 -4.85 14.17 15.34
N LEU A 232 -4.20 14.05 16.51
CA LEU A 232 -4.86 13.81 17.78
C LEU A 232 -5.13 15.13 18.48
N TYR A 233 -6.29 15.25 19.11
CA TYR A 233 -6.59 16.42 19.92
C TYR A 233 -7.53 16.07 21.07
N GLN A 234 -7.47 16.89 22.15
CA GLN A 234 -8.39 16.84 23.28
C GLN A 234 -9.47 17.90 23.09
N GLY A 235 -10.72 17.47 23.04
CA GLY A 235 -11.86 18.40 23.11
C GLY A 235 -11.93 19.09 24.48
N THR A 236 -12.51 20.26 24.53
CA THR A 236 -12.61 21.08 25.76
C THR A 236 -14.04 21.32 26.22
N ALA A 237 -15.04 20.99 25.40
CA ALA A 237 -16.44 21.36 25.58
C ALA A 237 -16.69 22.89 25.63
N GLU A 238 -15.73 23.67 25.17
CA GLU A 238 -15.84 25.12 25.03
C GLU A 238 -16.51 25.50 23.70
N THR A 239 -16.96 26.75 23.60
CA THR A 239 -17.66 27.27 22.41
C THR A 239 -16.83 27.13 21.13
N ALA A 240 -15.52 27.27 21.24
CA ALA A 240 -14.58 27.02 20.16
C ALA A 240 -13.26 26.49 20.72
N LYS A 241 -12.66 25.53 19.99
CA LYS A 241 -11.35 24.96 20.26
C LYS A 241 -10.56 24.94 18.95
N GLU A 242 -9.40 25.62 18.94
CA GLU A 242 -8.46 25.55 17.84
C GLU A 242 -7.64 24.25 17.91
N VAL A 243 -7.51 23.57 16.78
CA VAL A 243 -6.66 22.40 16.55
C VAL A 243 -5.70 22.75 15.42
N SER A 244 -4.46 23.04 15.76
CA SER A 244 -3.39 23.44 14.84
C SER A 244 -2.28 22.41 14.79
N GLY A 245 -1.36 22.54 13.83
CA GLY A 245 -0.19 21.67 13.65
C GLY A 245 -0.19 20.84 12.38
N LEU A 246 -1.22 20.97 11.53
CA LEU A 246 -1.17 20.48 10.17
C LEU A 246 -0.27 21.39 9.32
N LYS A 247 0.39 20.84 8.32
CA LYS A 247 1.21 21.63 7.38
C LYS A 247 0.38 22.27 6.24
N PHE A 248 -0.93 22.14 6.29
CA PHE A 248 -1.83 22.64 5.25
C PHE A 248 -3.21 22.98 5.83
N LYS A 249 -3.95 23.79 5.09
CA LYS A 249 -5.37 23.99 5.32
C LYS A 249 -6.14 22.79 4.78
N PRO A 250 -6.87 22.04 5.63
CA PRO A 250 -7.69 20.93 5.16
C PRO A 250 -8.90 21.43 4.35
N ASP A 251 -9.37 20.59 3.44
CA ASP A 251 -10.62 20.76 2.70
C ASP A 251 -11.62 19.62 2.97
N PHE A 252 -11.15 18.53 3.57
CA PHE A 252 -11.93 17.37 3.97
C PHE A 252 -11.39 16.78 5.26
N ALA A 253 -12.29 16.43 6.18
CA ALA A 253 -11.93 15.78 7.44
C ALA A 253 -12.96 14.72 7.86
N ILE A 254 -12.48 13.59 8.37
CA ILE A 254 -13.25 12.58 9.10
C ILE A 254 -12.77 12.61 10.55
N VAL A 255 -13.69 12.81 11.50
CA VAL A 255 -13.38 12.98 12.92
C VAL A 255 -14.01 11.86 13.73
N PHE A 256 -13.21 11.23 14.59
CA PHE A 256 -13.60 10.14 15.48
C PHE A 256 -13.43 10.54 16.94
N ASN A 257 -14.43 10.19 17.76
CA ASN A 257 -14.28 10.19 19.21
C ASN A 257 -13.63 8.88 19.66
N ARG A 258 -12.54 8.96 20.42
CA ARG A 258 -11.76 7.79 20.84
C ARG A 258 -12.25 7.15 22.15
N GLN A 259 -13.10 7.83 22.92
CA GLN A 259 -13.39 7.47 24.30
C GLN A 259 -14.85 7.10 24.56
N ILE A 260 -15.74 7.48 23.68
CA ILE A 260 -17.18 7.21 23.83
C ILE A 260 -17.80 6.85 22.48
N THR A 261 -18.88 6.10 22.53
CA THR A 261 -19.74 5.82 21.38
C THR A 261 -20.26 7.12 20.78
N HIS A 262 -19.89 7.37 19.51
CA HIS A 262 -20.23 8.59 18.79
C HIS A 262 -20.18 8.41 17.28
N PRO A 263 -21.08 9.07 16.51
CA PRO A 263 -21.01 9.06 15.04
C PRO A 263 -19.67 9.56 14.48
N ARG A 264 -19.28 9.05 13.32
CA ARG A 264 -18.06 9.42 12.58
C ARG A 264 -18.35 10.66 11.73
N SER A 265 -17.98 11.82 12.24
CA SER A 265 -18.34 13.11 11.64
C SER A 265 -17.50 13.45 10.42
N VAL A 266 -18.17 13.85 9.35
CA VAL A 266 -17.55 14.27 8.08
C VAL A 266 -17.83 15.74 7.83
N TYR A 267 -16.76 16.46 7.47
CA TYR A 267 -16.78 17.87 7.10
C TYR A 267 -16.00 18.11 5.80
N ASP A 268 -16.46 19.01 4.98
CA ASP A 268 -15.78 19.40 3.75
C ASP A 268 -15.99 20.88 3.38
N VAL A 269 -15.11 21.38 2.52
CA VAL A 269 -15.09 22.81 2.11
C VAL A 269 -16.32 23.20 1.27
N ILE A 270 -16.95 22.24 0.57
CA ILE A 270 -18.12 22.52 -0.30
C ILE A 270 -19.40 22.65 0.52
N ARG A 271 -19.59 21.81 1.56
CA ARG A 271 -20.70 21.95 2.49
C ARG A 271 -20.52 23.12 3.45
N GLY A 272 -19.28 23.40 3.81
CA GLY A 272 -18.94 24.40 4.81
C GLY A 272 -18.98 23.87 6.25
N GLY A 273 -18.32 24.57 7.16
CA GLY A 273 -18.03 24.10 8.51
C GLY A 273 -19.23 23.94 9.46
N ASN A 274 -20.40 24.45 9.10
CA ASN A 274 -21.63 24.26 9.86
C ASN A 274 -22.49 23.08 9.39
N GLN A 275 -22.09 22.37 8.34
CA GLN A 275 -22.80 21.20 7.83
C GLN A 275 -22.02 19.92 8.18
N GLN A 276 -22.58 19.10 9.05
CA GLN A 276 -22.02 17.81 9.44
C GLN A 276 -22.82 16.68 8.81
N GLN A 277 -22.11 15.67 8.31
CA GLN A 277 -22.68 14.37 7.97
C GLN A 277 -21.90 13.28 8.67
N ASN A 278 -22.49 12.12 8.89
CA ASN A 278 -21.85 10.97 9.51
C ASN A 278 -21.64 9.87 8.48
N ILE A 279 -20.41 9.33 8.38
CA ILE A 279 -20.08 8.30 7.37
C ILE A 279 -20.60 6.91 7.76
N ASN A 280 -20.84 6.71 9.04
CA ASN A 280 -21.34 5.45 9.61
C ASN A 280 -22.86 5.39 9.76
N GLU A 281 -23.58 6.36 9.22
CA GLU A 281 -25.04 6.47 9.34
C GLU A 281 -25.67 6.97 8.05
N PRO A 282 -26.86 6.48 7.67
CA PRO A 282 -27.60 6.98 6.51
C PRO A 282 -28.33 8.31 6.78
N ASP A 283 -27.94 9.02 7.82
CA ASP A 283 -28.65 10.21 8.31
C ASP A 283 -28.50 11.42 7.38
N ALA A 284 -29.48 12.31 7.48
CA ALA A 284 -29.41 13.59 6.79
C ALA A 284 -28.30 14.47 7.36
N THR A 285 -27.76 15.35 6.51
CA THR A 285 -26.80 16.40 6.92
C THR A 285 -27.41 17.26 8.05
N VAL A 286 -26.67 17.45 9.13
CA VAL A 286 -27.08 18.22 10.28
C VAL A 286 -26.41 19.59 10.28
N THR A 287 -27.22 20.65 10.41
CA THR A 287 -26.68 22.01 10.60
C THR A 287 -26.27 22.20 12.06
N ARG A 288 -25.02 22.56 12.29
CA ARG A 288 -24.44 22.80 13.61
C ARG A 288 -24.32 24.29 13.89
N ALA A 289 -24.64 24.70 15.12
CA ALA A 289 -24.54 26.09 15.55
C ALA A 289 -23.63 26.20 16.79
N PRO A 290 -22.66 27.11 16.83
CA PRO A 290 -22.35 28.12 15.82
C PRO A 290 -21.73 27.51 14.55
N PHE A 291 -21.02 26.36 14.64
CA PHE A 291 -20.47 25.54 13.57
C PHE A 291 -20.13 24.14 14.11
N GLY A 292 -19.83 23.16 13.26
CA GLY A 292 -19.29 21.86 13.65
C GLY A 292 -17.76 21.88 13.63
N LEU A 293 -17.19 22.10 12.44
CA LEU A 293 -15.76 22.21 12.20
C LEU A 293 -15.49 23.27 11.13
N ALA A 294 -14.63 24.23 11.40
CA ALA A 294 -14.21 25.27 10.47
C ALA A 294 -12.72 25.12 10.15
N PHE A 295 -12.36 24.96 8.89
CA PHE A 295 -10.97 24.78 8.45
C PHE A 295 -10.17 26.09 8.57
N THR A 296 -8.98 26.01 9.18
CA THR A 296 -7.98 27.09 9.32
C THR A 296 -6.74 26.79 8.47
N ASP A 297 -5.79 27.70 8.41
CA ASP A 297 -4.63 27.57 7.49
C ASP A 297 -3.70 26.41 7.86
N ASP A 298 -3.66 26.00 9.14
CA ASP A 298 -2.81 24.94 9.68
C ASP A 298 -3.60 23.92 10.53
N GLY A 299 -4.90 23.78 10.27
CA GLY A 299 -5.77 22.89 11.02
C GLY A 299 -7.25 23.22 10.89
N PHE A 300 -7.94 23.25 12.03
CA PHE A 300 -9.38 23.54 12.10
C PHE A 300 -9.80 24.02 13.50
N SER A 301 -10.91 24.71 13.57
CA SER A 301 -11.59 25.02 14.82
C SER A 301 -12.83 24.12 14.96
N VAL A 302 -13.05 23.56 16.15
CA VAL A 302 -14.24 22.76 16.49
C VAL A 302 -15.07 23.44 17.57
N SER A 303 -16.39 23.28 17.52
CA SER A 303 -17.30 23.87 18.51
C SER A 303 -18.14 22.82 19.23
N THR A 304 -18.79 23.23 20.34
CA THR A 304 -19.79 22.40 21.04
C THR A 304 -21.04 22.13 20.21
N GLY A 305 -21.26 22.86 19.11
CA GLY A 305 -22.36 22.61 18.19
C GLY A 305 -22.22 21.31 17.38
N GLY A 306 -20.98 20.79 17.23
CA GLY A 306 -20.70 19.53 16.55
C GLY A 306 -20.34 18.40 17.50
N ASN A 307 -20.20 17.20 16.94
CA ASN A 307 -19.80 16.01 17.70
C ASN A 307 -18.29 15.92 17.96
N SER A 308 -17.55 16.99 17.70
CA SER A 308 -16.09 17.00 17.62
C SER A 308 -15.40 17.77 18.75
N ASN A 309 -16.15 18.24 19.78
CA ASN A 309 -15.61 19.02 20.90
C ASN A 309 -16.38 18.84 22.21
N ASN A 310 -16.65 17.63 22.67
CA ASN A 310 -17.39 17.33 23.87
C ASN A 310 -16.52 16.94 25.10
N GLY A 311 -15.26 17.37 25.12
CA GLY A 311 -14.35 17.12 26.25
C GLY A 311 -13.59 15.80 26.18
N ASN A 312 -13.77 15.01 25.15
CA ASN A 312 -13.09 13.72 24.92
C ASN A 312 -11.83 13.84 24.06
N ALA A 313 -11.08 12.75 23.96
CA ALA A 313 -9.98 12.61 23.00
C ALA A 313 -10.52 12.24 21.61
N TYR A 314 -9.93 12.82 20.59
CA TYR A 314 -10.30 12.63 19.18
C TYR A 314 -9.10 12.30 18.30
N VAL A 315 -9.38 11.69 17.18
CA VAL A 315 -8.50 11.64 16.01
C VAL A 315 -9.23 12.23 14.81
N ALA A 316 -8.52 13.03 14.01
CA ALA A 316 -9.03 13.54 12.74
C ALA A 316 -8.08 13.13 11.60
N HIS A 317 -8.66 12.61 10.54
CA HIS A 317 -7.99 12.34 9.28
C HIS A 317 -8.30 13.48 8.33
N CYS A 318 -7.28 14.19 7.87
CA CYS A 318 -7.42 15.45 7.15
C CYS A 318 -6.77 15.38 5.77
N TRP A 319 -7.52 15.76 4.72
CA TRP A 319 -7.04 15.83 3.34
C TRP A 319 -7.15 17.25 2.80
N LYS A 320 -6.17 17.62 1.95
CA LYS A 320 -6.15 18.85 1.17
C LYS A 320 -6.70 18.58 -0.21
N ALA A 321 -7.75 19.30 -0.59
CA ALA A 321 -8.24 19.39 -1.97
C ALA A 321 -7.79 20.72 -2.60
N GLY A 322 -8.61 21.37 -3.41
CA GLY A 322 -8.30 22.59 -4.13
C GLY A 322 -8.83 23.88 -3.51
N GLY A 323 -9.33 23.83 -2.27
CA GLY A 323 -10.01 24.97 -1.65
C GLY A 323 -11.41 25.20 -2.22
N PRO A 324 -11.84 26.45 -2.47
CA PRO A 324 -13.17 26.75 -3.00
C PRO A 324 -13.45 26.02 -4.31
N ALA A 325 -14.66 25.42 -4.42
CA ALA A 325 -15.04 24.68 -5.60
C ALA A 325 -15.20 25.57 -6.85
N VAL A 326 -14.77 25.05 -7.99
CA VAL A 326 -14.88 25.68 -9.30
C VAL A 326 -15.76 24.85 -10.24
N PRO A 327 -16.42 25.47 -11.25
CA PRO A 327 -17.22 24.74 -12.23
C PRO A 327 -16.36 23.81 -13.10
N ASN A 328 -16.89 22.60 -13.37
CA ASN A 328 -16.33 21.63 -14.31
C ASN A 328 -17.45 21.12 -15.22
N ASN A 329 -17.27 21.20 -16.55
CA ASN A 329 -18.24 20.84 -17.57
C ASN A 329 -17.86 19.59 -18.39
N ASP A 330 -16.89 18.77 -17.91
CA ASP A 330 -16.43 17.58 -18.65
C ASP A 330 -17.51 16.49 -18.72
N GLY A 331 -18.44 16.46 -17.75
CA GLY A 331 -19.52 15.49 -17.68
C GLY A 331 -20.81 15.92 -18.40
N SER A 332 -21.82 15.06 -18.34
CA SER A 332 -23.16 15.37 -18.88
C SER A 332 -23.95 16.40 -18.07
N VAL A 333 -23.51 16.66 -16.83
CA VAL A 333 -24.04 17.69 -15.94
C VAL A 333 -22.91 18.52 -15.38
N LEU A 334 -23.20 19.79 -15.09
CA LEU A 334 -22.25 20.68 -14.42
C LEU A 334 -21.91 20.11 -13.03
N SER A 335 -20.64 19.96 -12.72
CA SER A 335 -20.13 19.68 -11.37
C SER A 335 -19.35 20.88 -10.81
N MET A 336 -19.38 21.00 -9.49
CA MET A 336 -18.55 21.95 -8.73
C MET A 336 -17.45 21.12 -8.06
N VAL A 337 -16.18 21.43 -8.36
CA VAL A 337 -15.02 20.60 -7.96
C VAL A 337 -14.03 21.38 -7.13
N SER A 338 -13.60 20.79 -6.01
CA SER A 338 -12.40 21.20 -5.28
C SER A 338 -11.37 20.10 -5.47
N VAL A 339 -10.29 20.35 -6.24
CA VAL A 339 -9.37 19.31 -6.71
C VAL A 339 -7.92 19.64 -6.43
N ASN A 340 -7.19 18.64 -5.91
CA ASN A 340 -5.73 18.62 -5.75
C ASN A 340 -5.16 17.52 -6.67
N GLN A 341 -4.74 17.88 -7.86
CA GLN A 341 -4.21 16.94 -8.86
C GLN A 341 -2.90 16.30 -8.42
N ASP A 342 -2.05 17.04 -7.68
CA ASP A 342 -0.77 16.53 -7.19
C ASP A 342 -0.95 15.36 -6.21
N ALA A 343 -1.93 15.48 -5.31
CA ALA A 343 -2.28 14.45 -4.33
C ALA A 343 -3.39 13.50 -4.81
N GLY A 344 -3.94 13.73 -6.00
CA GLY A 344 -4.95 12.88 -6.60
C GLY A 344 -6.27 12.85 -5.82
N PHE A 345 -6.72 13.96 -5.23
CA PHE A 345 -7.95 14.04 -4.45
C PHE A 345 -8.90 15.13 -4.98
N SER A 346 -10.18 14.79 -5.10
CA SER A 346 -11.23 15.71 -5.55
C SER A 346 -12.51 15.55 -4.73
N ILE A 347 -13.12 16.69 -4.36
CA ILE A 347 -14.47 16.78 -3.81
C ILE A 347 -15.36 17.30 -4.95
N ILE A 348 -16.42 16.55 -5.28
CA ILE A 348 -17.23 16.80 -6.46
C ILE A 348 -18.69 16.89 -6.02
N ARG A 349 -19.34 18.03 -6.25
CA ARG A 349 -20.80 18.19 -6.07
C ARG A 349 -21.48 18.41 -7.40
N ALA A 350 -22.59 17.73 -7.60
CA ALA A 350 -23.41 17.92 -8.79
C ALA A 350 -24.90 17.81 -8.46
N TYR A 351 -25.71 18.36 -9.35
CA TYR A 351 -27.15 18.24 -9.27
C TYR A 351 -27.68 17.40 -10.43
N ALA A 352 -28.16 16.20 -10.12
CA ALA A 352 -28.72 15.28 -11.09
C ALA A 352 -30.21 15.61 -11.35
N GLN A 353 -30.53 16.17 -12.51
CA GLN A 353 -31.91 16.55 -12.85
C GLN A 353 -32.73 15.44 -13.48
N THR A 354 -32.13 14.32 -13.87
CA THR A 354 -32.74 13.29 -14.71
C THR A 354 -32.81 11.92 -14.04
N SER A 355 -33.78 11.12 -14.50
CA SER A 355 -33.86 9.68 -14.20
C SER A 355 -32.97 8.91 -15.16
N GLY A 356 -31.73 8.64 -14.81
CA GLY A 356 -30.80 7.89 -15.66
C GLY A 356 -29.37 8.09 -15.22
N SER A 357 -28.44 7.37 -15.80
CA SER A 357 -27.04 7.57 -15.53
C SER A 357 -26.57 8.95 -16.00
N ILE A 358 -25.75 9.61 -15.18
CA ILE A 358 -25.11 10.87 -15.50
C ILE A 358 -23.61 10.73 -15.39
N THR A 359 -22.87 11.58 -16.09
CA THR A 359 -21.43 11.69 -15.94
C THR A 359 -21.05 13.02 -15.32
N LEU A 360 -20.00 12.98 -14.48
CA LEU A 360 -19.52 14.11 -13.67
C LEU A 360 -18.06 14.34 -13.98
N GLY A 361 -17.69 15.59 -14.26
CA GLY A 361 -16.31 15.99 -14.33
C GLY A 361 -15.68 15.99 -12.93
N HIS A 362 -14.54 15.36 -12.75
CA HIS A 362 -13.85 15.24 -11.45
C HIS A 362 -12.56 16.06 -11.35
N GLY A 363 -12.00 16.55 -12.46
CA GLY A 363 -10.82 17.42 -12.52
C GLY A 363 -9.47 16.79 -12.16
N LEU A 364 -9.39 15.47 -11.93
CA LEU A 364 -8.16 14.77 -11.50
C LEU A 364 -7.16 14.55 -12.63
N ASN A 365 -7.58 14.57 -13.90
CA ASN A 365 -6.79 14.24 -15.09
C ASN A 365 -6.20 12.82 -15.11
N LYS A 366 -6.70 11.95 -14.26
CA LYS A 366 -6.43 10.51 -14.18
C LYS A 366 -7.69 9.83 -13.66
N PRO A 367 -7.99 8.57 -14.03
CA PRO A 367 -9.18 7.89 -13.54
C PRO A 367 -9.15 7.79 -12.02
N PRO A 368 -10.21 8.18 -11.32
CA PRO A 368 -10.32 7.87 -9.90
C PRO A 368 -10.46 6.35 -9.71
N VAL A 369 -9.79 5.84 -8.68
CA VAL A 369 -9.73 4.41 -8.36
C VAL A 369 -10.52 4.05 -7.11
N PHE A 370 -10.91 5.06 -6.36
CA PHE A 370 -11.67 4.95 -5.13
C PHE A 370 -12.51 6.21 -4.91
N TRP A 371 -13.74 6.06 -4.41
CA TRP A 371 -14.54 7.18 -3.91
C TRP A 371 -15.57 6.77 -2.87
N PHE A 372 -15.88 7.73 -1.97
CA PHE A 372 -17.12 7.77 -1.20
C PHE A 372 -18.15 8.59 -1.97
N TYR A 373 -19.39 8.14 -1.94
CA TYR A 373 -20.53 8.84 -2.52
C TYR A 373 -21.70 8.87 -1.53
N THR A 374 -22.38 10.01 -1.45
CA THR A 374 -23.62 10.17 -0.70
C THR A 374 -24.46 11.30 -1.32
N PRO A 375 -25.79 11.34 -1.10
CA PRO A 375 -26.55 12.56 -1.34
C PRO A 375 -25.98 13.72 -0.53
N TYR A 376 -25.95 14.91 -1.12
CA TYR A 376 -25.42 16.11 -0.47
C TYR A 376 -26.14 16.44 0.84
N THR A 377 -27.47 16.28 0.87
CA THR A 377 -28.31 16.48 2.05
C THR A 377 -28.38 15.26 2.96
N GLY A 378 -27.76 14.14 2.59
CA GLY A 378 -27.84 12.86 3.30
C GLY A 378 -29.24 12.21 3.22
N GLY A 379 -29.55 11.39 4.20
CA GLY A 379 -30.86 10.71 4.32
C GLY A 379 -30.94 9.37 3.58
N THR A 380 -29.81 8.86 3.07
CA THR A 380 -29.64 7.51 2.55
C THR A 380 -28.22 7.02 2.81
N ASN A 381 -27.98 5.74 2.56
CA ASN A 381 -26.69 5.12 2.75
C ASN A 381 -25.58 5.82 1.95
N TRP A 382 -24.38 5.68 2.44
CA TRP A 382 -23.17 5.97 1.69
C TRP A 382 -22.81 4.79 0.79
N TYR A 383 -22.13 5.07 -0.32
CA TYR A 383 -21.67 4.05 -1.26
C TYR A 383 -20.22 4.26 -1.63
N ILE A 384 -19.53 3.16 -1.84
CA ILE A 384 -18.11 3.14 -2.20
C ILE A 384 -17.92 2.43 -3.53
N TYR A 385 -17.12 3.06 -4.40
CA TYR A 385 -16.44 2.41 -5.49
C TYR A 385 -14.99 2.09 -5.09
N HIS A 386 -14.52 0.94 -5.50
CA HIS A 386 -13.12 0.56 -5.43
C HIS A 386 -12.71 -0.17 -6.71
N LYS A 387 -11.53 0.18 -7.28
CA LYS A 387 -11.05 -0.37 -8.56
C LYS A 387 -11.04 -1.90 -8.61
N SER A 388 -10.70 -2.55 -7.49
CA SER A 388 -10.65 -4.02 -7.40
C SER A 388 -12.03 -4.69 -7.48
N LEU A 389 -13.10 -3.96 -7.23
CA LEU A 389 -14.47 -4.44 -7.36
C LEU A 389 -15.05 -4.21 -8.76
N GLY A 390 -14.55 -3.17 -9.45
CA GLY A 390 -15.07 -2.76 -10.77
C GLY A 390 -16.36 -1.96 -10.72
N ALA A 391 -16.89 -1.62 -11.91
CA ALA A 391 -18.03 -0.71 -12.05
C ALA A 391 -19.40 -1.35 -11.74
N GLU A 392 -19.47 -2.66 -11.61
CA GLU A 392 -20.71 -3.41 -11.33
C GLU A 392 -20.86 -3.78 -9.84
N ALA A 393 -20.03 -3.17 -8.98
CA ALA A 393 -20.05 -3.49 -7.56
C ALA A 393 -19.90 -2.25 -6.69
N TRP A 394 -20.42 -2.33 -5.46
CA TRP A 394 -20.26 -1.31 -4.43
C TRP A 394 -20.17 -1.92 -3.04
N LEU A 395 -19.68 -1.14 -2.12
CA LEU A 395 -19.73 -1.35 -0.67
C LEU A 395 -20.41 -0.16 0.01
N GLN A 396 -20.76 -0.34 1.27
CA GLN A 396 -21.36 0.70 2.10
C GLN A 396 -20.50 0.91 3.36
N PRO A 397 -19.96 2.11 3.57
CA PRO A 397 -19.14 2.40 4.75
C PRO A 397 -19.96 2.62 6.02
N ASP A 398 -21.28 2.66 5.92
CA ASP A 398 -22.24 2.79 7.01
C ASP A 398 -22.79 1.45 7.52
N ASN A 399 -22.29 0.34 6.99
CA ASN A 399 -22.63 -1.01 7.49
C ASN A 399 -21.52 -2.03 7.22
N SER A 400 -21.69 -3.25 7.74
CA SER A 400 -20.74 -4.35 7.65
C SER A 400 -20.95 -5.29 6.46
N THR A 401 -21.91 -5.05 5.59
CA THR A 401 -22.27 -5.98 4.50
C THR A 401 -21.10 -6.28 3.55
N ALA A 402 -21.10 -7.48 2.99
CA ALA A 402 -20.21 -7.85 1.90
C ALA A 402 -20.48 -7.00 0.65
N ALA A 403 -19.56 -7.01 -0.30
CA ALA A 403 -19.74 -6.28 -1.55
C ALA A 403 -20.98 -6.75 -2.31
N THR A 404 -21.80 -5.82 -2.75
CA THR A 404 -22.87 -6.10 -3.71
C THR A 404 -22.24 -6.10 -5.11
N THR A 405 -22.42 -7.19 -5.84
CA THR A 405 -21.81 -7.42 -7.15
C THR A 405 -22.87 -7.68 -8.23
N GLY A 406 -22.46 -7.61 -9.52
CA GLY A 406 -23.34 -7.90 -10.66
C GLY A 406 -24.46 -6.87 -10.87
N ASN A 407 -24.29 -5.65 -10.36
CA ASN A 407 -25.23 -4.56 -10.53
C ASN A 407 -24.70 -3.50 -11.49
N ASN A 408 -24.95 -3.68 -12.77
CA ASN A 408 -24.54 -2.76 -13.82
C ASN A 408 -25.23 -1.38 -13.76
N ALA A 409 -26.16 -1.18 -12.86
CA ALA A 409 -26.81 0.11 -12.62
C ALA A 409 -26.09 0.98 -11.56
N ALA A 410 -25.06 0.44 -10.87
CA ALA A 410 -24.33 1.18 -9.84
C ALA A 410 -23.52 2.34 -10.45
N TRP A 411 -22.36 2.03 -11.00
CA TRP A 411 -21.47 3.03 -11.62
C TRP A 411 -21.54 3.00 -13.15
N ALA A 412 -22.21 1.99 -13.71
CA ALA A 412 -22.45 1.70 -15.12
C ALA A 412 -21.18 1.43 -15.94
N VAL A 413 -20.15 2.27 -15.83
CA VAL A 413 -18.87 2.12 -16.54
C VAL A 413 -17.71 2.57 -15.64
N SER A 414 -16.52 2.05 -15.94
CA SER A 414 -15.28 2.49 -15.27
C SER A 414 -15.03 3.97 -15.53
N PRO A 415 -14.46 4.70 -14.55
CA PRO A 415 -14.10 6.10 -14.72
C PRO A 415 -13.02 6.29 -15.79
N THR A 416 -12.98 7.48 -16.37
CA THR A 416 -11.94 7.92 -17.32
C THR A 416 -11.05 8.99 -16.70
N ASP A 417 -10.14 9.57 -17.49
CA ASP A 417 -9.26 10.64 -17.03
C ASP A 417 -10.03 11.92 -16.63
N THR A 418 -11.23 12.11 -17.14
CA THR A 418 -12.00 13.37 -16.96
C THR A 418 -13.34 13.18 -16.27
N ILE A 419 -13.98 12.01 -16.40
CA ILE A 419 -15.33 11.78 -15.88
C ILE A 419 -15.46 10.49 -15.07
N LEU A 420 -16.33 10.52 -14.09
CA LEU A 420 -16.93 9.35 -13.44
C LEU A 420 -18.42 9.28 -13.72
N THR A 421 -18.99 8.09 -13.59
CA THR A 421 -20.42 7.85 -13.85
C THR A 421 -21.16 7.59 -12.54
N HIS A 422 -22.25 8.32 -12.35
CA HIS A 422 -23.27 8.01 -11.35
C HIS A 422 -24.36 7.21 -12.03
N GLY A 423 -24.48 5.94 -11.71
CA GLY A 423 -25.35 5.01 -12.41
C GLY A 423 -26.81 5.17 -12.04
N SER A 424 -27.69 4.61 -12.87
CA SER A 424 -29.15 4.69 -12.72
C SER A 424 -29.69 4.01 -11.46
N GLY A 425 -28.93 3.14 -10.81
CA GLY A 425 -29.31 2.49 -9.55
C GLY A 425 -29.45 3.45 -8.36
N PHE A 426 -28.85 4.65 -8.45
CA PHE A 426 -28.87 5.68 -7.39
C PHE A 426 -29.73 6.90 -7.74
N VAL A 427 -30.59 6.80 -8.72
CA VAL A 427 -31.22 7.91 -9.49
C VAL A 427 -32.16 8.82 -8.72
N ASN A 428 -32.62 8.46 -7.55
CA ASN A 428 -33.54 9.34 -6.82
C ASN A 428 -32.83 10.47 -6.05
N GLN A 429 -31.52 10.59 -6.23
CA GLN A 429 -30.67 11.55 -5.53
C GLN A 429 -30.36 12.74 -6.43
N LYS A 430 -30.92 13.90 -6.09
CA LYS A 430 -30.86 15.09 -6.96
C LYS A 430 -29.63 15.96 -6.70
N ASP A 431 -29.16 16.02 -5.48
CA ASP A 431 -27.96 16.77 -5.07
C ASP A 431 -26.99 15.77 -4.45
N ILE A 432 -25.83 15.60 -5.05
CA ILE A 432 -24.90 14.50 -4.78
C ILE A 432 -23.49 15.03 -4.54
N ILE A 433 -22.74 14.32 -3.69
CA ILE A 433 -21.33 14.63 -3.42
C ILE A 433 -20.49 13.37 -3.45
N PHE A 434 -19.29 13.51 -4.06
CA PHE A 434 -18.27 12.48 -4.12
C PHE A 434 -16.99 13.00 -3.50
N TYR A 435 -16.27 12.12 -2.83
CA TYR A 435 -14.88 12.29 -2.41
C TYR A 435 -14.08 11.23 -3.13
N ALA A 436 -13.33 11.65 -4.15
CA ALA A 436 -12.70 10.74 -5.12
C ALA A 436 -11.18 10.85 -5.13
N TRP A 437 -10.52 9.68 -5.18
CA TRP A 437 -9.07 9.58 -5.23
C TRP A 437 -8.62 8.83 -6.47
N THR A 438 -7.54 9.32 -7.09
CA THR A 438 -6.69 8.57 -8.01
C THR A 438 -5.42 8.12 -7.28
N GLU A 439 -4.83 7.04 -7.73
CA GLU A 439 -3.59 6.52 -7.15
C GLU A 439 -2.38 7.36 -7.56
N ILE A 440 -1.58 7.77 -6.58
CA ILE A 440 -0.34 8.52 -6.78
C ILE A 440 0.82 7.70 -6.22
N PRO A 441 1.71 7.17 -7.06
CA PRO A 441 2.84 6.35 -6.62
C PRO A 441 3.68 7.05 -5.54
N GLY A 442 3.92 6.33 -4.44
CA GLY A 442 4.63 6.87 -3.28
C GLY A 442 3.80 7.72 -2.33
N TYR A 443 2.50 7.95 -2.61
CA TYR A 443 1.61 8.76 -1.77
C TYR A 443 0.29 8.09 -1.43
N SER A 444 -0.39 7.46 -2.38
CA SER A 444 -1.66 6.75 -2.11
C SER A 444 -1.72 5.45 -2.89
N SER A 445 -2.29 4.42 -2.29
CA SER A 445 -2.45 3.09 -2.89
C SER A 445 -3.78 2.48 -2.51
N PHE A 446 -4.44 1.90 -3.50
CA PHE A 446 -5.74 1.26 -3.39
C PHE A 446 -5.66 -0.10 -4.06
N GLY A 447 -5.81 -1.17 -3.30
CA GLY A 447 -5.63 -2.51 -3.84
C GLY A 447 -6.41 -3.57 -3.08
N GLU A 448 -6.08 -4.81 -3.36
CA GLU A 448 -6.62 -5.96 -2.65
C GLU A 448 -5.52 -6.95 -2.31
N TYR A 449 -5.77 -7.80 -1.32
CA TYR A 449 -4.94 -8.92 -0.96
C TYR A 449 -5.82 -10.09 -0.48
N GLU A 450 -5.23 -11.28 -0.42
CA GLU A 450 -5.86 -12.47 0.15
C GLU A 450 -5.33 -12.72 1.55
N GLY A 451 -6.22 -12.95 2.50
CA GLY A 451 -5.85 -13.32 3.86
C GLY A 451 -5.38 -14.77 3.96
N ASN A 452 -4.59 -15.09 4.98
CA ASN A 452 -4.06 -16.43 5.24
C ASN A 452 -4.45 -17.00 6.62
N GLY A 453 -5.26 -16.31 7.38
CA GLY A 453 -5.83 -16.74 8.65
C GLY A 453 -4.84 -16.87 9.82
N ASN A 454 -3.60 -16.38 9.67
CA ASN A 454 -2.63 -16.51 10.74
C ASN A 454 -1.86 -15.21 11.05
N SER A 455 -1.23 -15.13 12.23
CA SER A 455 -0.51 -13.94 12.69
C SER A 455 0.74 -13.60 11.88
N TRP A 456 1.18 -14.49 10.99
CA TRP A 456 2.16 -14.23 9.94
C TRP A 456 1.43 -13.90 8.63
N GLY A 457 0.57 -12.88 8.71
CA GLY A 457 -0.27 -12.46 7.61
C GLY A 457 0.48 -11.88 6.42
N PRO A 458 -0.25 -11.57 5.34
CA PRO A 458 0.33 -11.04 4.11
C PRO A 458 1.02 -9.69 4.34
N VAL A 459 2.04 -9.43 3.53
CA VAL A 459 2.70 -8.11 3.42
C VAL A 459 2.19 -7.43 2.17
N ILE A 460 1.70 -6.23 2.34
CA ILE A 460 1.15 -5.41 1.28
C ILE A 460 2.11 -4.26 1.00
N ILE A 461 2.67 -4.21 -0.21
CA ILE A 461 3.60 -3.15 -0.63
C ILE A 461 2.80 -2.02 -1.26
N THR A 462 2.85 -0.86 -0.64
CA THR A 462 2.21 0.35 -1.13
C THR A 462 3.18 1.29 -1.85
N GLY A 463 4.50 1.07 -1.70
CA GLY A 463 5.54 1.96 -2.21
C GLY A 463 5.82 3.17 -1.32
N PHE A 464 5.28 3.17 -0.11
CA PHE A 464 5.47 4.20 0.91
C PHE A 464 5.21 3.64 2.31
N LYS A 465 5.66 4.36 3.33
CA LYS A 465 5.26 4.13 4.72
C LYS A 465 3.87 4.70 4.94
N PRO A 466 2.86 3.90 5.28
CA PRO A 466 1.51 4.41 5.46
C PRO A 466 1.36 5.27 6.72
N ALA A 467 0.52 6.31 6.64
CA ALA A 467 -0.02 7.05 7.76
C ALA A 467 -1.42 6.57 8.14
N LEU A 468 -2.20 6.16 7.15
CA LEU A 468 -3.57 5.66 7.31
C LEU A 468 -3.76 4.43 6.44
N VAL A 469 -4.36 3.39 6.99
CA VAL A 469 -4.81 2.20 6.28
C VAL A 469 -6.24 1.89 6.69
N ILE A 470 -7.14 1.78 5.71
CA ILE A 470 -8.51 1.31 5.90
C ILE A 470 -8.64 -0.03 5.19
N ILE A 471 -9.21 -1.02 5.86
CA ILE A 471 -9.30 -2.40 5.39
C ILE A 471 -10.76 -2.86 5.42
N LYS A 472 -11.18 -3.63 4.41
CA LYS A 472 -12.52 -4.23 4.34
C LYS A 472 -12.49 -5.59 3.66
N SER A 473 -12.99 -6.61 4.33
CA SER A 473 -13.35 -7.86 3.69
C SER A 473 -14.49 -7.64 2.69
N VAL A 474 -14.35 -8.11 1.45
CA VAL A 474 -15.36 -7.91 0.39
C VAL A 474 -16.29 -9.10 0.22
N ASP A 475 -15.86 -10.27 0.64
CA ASP A 475 -16.62 -11.52 0.48
C ASP A 475 -17.50 -11.85 1.69
N PHE A 476 -17.26 -11.19 2.83
CA PHE A 476 -17.92 -11.52 4.10
C PHE A 476 -18.51 -10.27 4.76
N VAL A 477 -19.49 -10.53 5.65
CA VAL A 477 -20.07 -9.51 6.53
C VAL A 477 -19.09 -9.24 7.66
N ASP A 478 -18.36 -8.13 7.56
CA ASP A 478 -17.33 -7.72 8.52
C ASP A 478 -17.24 -6.18 8.58
N ASP A 479 -16.71 -5.64 9.66
CA ASP A 479 -16.57 -4.20 9.83
C ASP A 479 -15.42 -3.60 8.99
N TRP A 480 -15.42 -2.29 8.84
CA TRP A 480 -14.37 -1.50 8.20
C TRP A 480 -13.31 -1.13 9.23
N THR A 481 -12.18 -1.80 9.21
CA THR A 481 -11.11 -1.59 10.20
C THR A 481 -10.20 -0.44 9.77
N VAL A 482 -9.88 0.45 10.72
CA VAL A 482 -9.04 1.64 10.47
C VAL A 482 -7.82 1.66 11.38
N TYR A 483 -6.65 1.79 10.77
CA TYR A 483 -5.33 1.92 11.39
C TYR A 483 -4.69 3.24 11.02
N ASP A 484 -4.05 3.92 11.98
CA ASP A 484 -3.26 5.12 11.70
C ASP A 484 -1.99 5.20 12.54
N ASN A 485 -1.06 6.04 12.10
CA ASN A 485 0.27 6.16 12.67
C ASN A 485 0.34 7.03 13.94
N VAL A 486 -0.75 7.72 14.30
CA VAL A 486 -0.75 8.65 15.45
C VAL A 486 -1.37 8.05 16.70
N ARG A 487 -2.26 7.07 16.59
CA ARG A 487 -2.83 6.33 17.71
C ARG A 487 -1.90 5.24 18.22
N ASN A 488 -1.14 4.62 17.31
CA ASN A 488 -0.04 3.72 17.64
C ASN A 488 1.28 4.32 17.17
N ASP A 489 2.14 4.71 18.07
CA ASP A 489 3.48 5.27 17.78
C ASP A 489 4.51 4.19 17.42
N LYS A 490 4.18 2.93 17.65
CA LYS A 490 5.02 1.74 17.42
C LYS A 490 4.23 0.63 16.74
N ASN A 491 4.94 -0.31 16.15
CA ASN A 491 4.42 -1.60 15.78
C ASN A 491 4.38 -2.50 17.04
N LEU A 492 3.43 -3.29 17.25
CA LEU A 492 2.24 -3.58 16.47
C LEU A 492 1.25 -2.40 16.57
N ALA A 493 0.58 -2.04 15.46
CA ALA A 493 -0.55 -1.12 15.51
C ALA A 493 -1.84 -1.96 15.68
N ASP A 494 -2.37 -1.98 16.89
CA ASP A 494 -3.52 -2.78 17.34
C ASP A 494 -4.63 -1.95 18.01
N ASN A 495 -4.44 -0.64 18.11
CA ASN A 495 -5.52 0.29 18.44
C ASN A 495 -6.36 0.54 17.18
N ILE A 496 -7.56 -0.03 17.16
CA ILE A 496 -8.45 0.04 16.01
C ILE A 496 -9.74 0.79 16.34
N TYR A 497 -10.39 1.26 15.33
CA TYR A 497 -11.82 1.58 15.34
C TYR A 497 -12.46 1.16 14.01
N TYR A 498 -13.77 1.07 14.03
CA TYR A 498 -14.54 0.72 12.84
C TYR A 498 -15.18 1.95 12.22
N LEU A 499 -15.06 2.08 10.89
CA LEU A 499 -15.63 3.20 10.16
C LEU A 499 -17.17 3.18 10.20
N ASN A 500 -17.76 1.98 10.16
CA ASN A 500 -19.19 1.73 10.05
C ASN A 500 -19.94 1.66 11.39
N THR A 501 -19.27 1.79 12.53
CA THR A 501 -19.90 1.73 13.85
C THR A 501 -19.67 3.01 14.63
N GLU A 502 -20.44 3.22 15.70
CA GLU A 502 -20.27 4.35 16.62
C GLU A 502 -19.34 4.04 17.81
N GLY A 503 -18.86 2.80 17.92
CA GLY A 503 -18.03 2.35 19.05
C GLY A 503 -16.82 3.24 19.30
N ASP A 504 -16.34 3.31 20.53
CA ASP A 504 -15.07 3.91 20.89
C ASP A 504 -13.87 3.17 20.32
N GLU A 505 -12.68 3.66 20.58
CA GLU A 505 -11.45 3.00 20.14
C GLU A 505 -11.29 1.68 20.90
N ASN A 506 -11.03 0.59 20.17
CA ASN A 506 -10.64 -0.68 20.75
C ASN A 506 -9.12 -0.69 20.94
N LEU A 507 -8.69 -0.76 22.17
CA LEU A 507 -7.27 -0.70 22.56
C LEU A 507 -6.69 -2.10 22.71
N ASP A 508 -5.47 -2.29 22.22
CA ASP A 508 -4.69 -3.53 22.38
C ASP A 508 -5.49 -4.78 21.92
N ASP A 509 -6.15 -4.71 20.77
CA ASP A 509 -6.96 -5.83 20.25
C ASP A 509 -6.08 -6.99 19.79
N SER A 510 -6.05 -8.06 20.57
CA SER A 510 -5.21 -9.23 20.32
C SER A 510 -5.55 -10.01 19.04
N SER A 511 -6.69 -9.74 18.42
CA SER A 511 -7.14 -10.40 17.18
C SER A 511 -6.88 -9.56 15.93
N HIS A 512 -6.62 -8.27 16.11
CA HIS A 512 -6.32 -7.30 15.05
C HIS A 512 -4.87 -6.81 15.15
N GLY A 513 -4.38 -6.22 14.09
CA GLY A 513 -3.13 -5.49 14.11
C GLY A 513 -2.37 -5.56 12.80
N ILE A 514 -1.68 -4.47 12.52
CA ILE A 514 -0.75 -4.39 11.41
C ILE A 514 0.61 -3.87 11.86
N ASP A 515 1.67 -4.27 11.16
CA ASP A 515 2.94 -3.55 11.20
C ASP A 515 2.96 -2.51 10.08
N PHE A 516 3.20 -1.24 10.42
CA PHE A 516 3.55 -0.22 9.44
C PHE A 516 5.01 -0.42 9.02
N LEU A 517 5.24 -0.69 7.73
CA LEU A 517 6.57 -0.88 7.15
C LEU A 517 7.01 0.37 6.40
N SER A 518 8.29 0.50 6.11
CA SER A 518 8.84 1.63 5.33
C SER A 518 8.27 1.72 3.91
N ASN A 519 7.71 0.63 3.38
CA ASN A 519 7.19 0.52 2.00
C ASN A 519 5.79 -0.09 1.91
N GLY A 520 5.07 -0.22 3.03
CA GLY A 520 3.75 -0.81 3.06
C GLY A 520 3.29 -1.18 4.46
N PHE A 521 2.48 -2.24 4.59
CA PHE A 521 2.04 -2.77 5.87
C PHE A 521 1.98 -4.30 5.84
N LYS A 522 2.00 -4.91 7.02
CA LYS A 522 1.86 -6.36 7.20
C LYS A 522 0.71 -6.67 8.15
N CYS A 523 -0.19 -7.57 7.76
CA CYS A 523 -1.21 -8.08 8.66
C CYS A 523 -0.58 -8.94 9.76
N ARG A 524 -0.97 -8.72 10.99
CA ARG A 524 -0.49 -9.43 12.17
C ARG A 524 -1.64 -10.06 12.96
N GLY A 525 -2.84 -9.56 12.75
CA GLY A 525 -4.05 -10.12 13.34
C GLY A 525 -4.52 -11.39 12.65
N THR A 526 -5.38 -12.12 13.35
CA THR A 526 -6.05 -13.33 12.87
C THR A 526 -7.54 -13.11 12.63
N SER A 527 -8.01 -11.86 12.80
CA SER A 527 -9.40 -11.51 12.57
C SER A 527 -9.81 -11.74 11.12
N ASN A 528 -11.01 -12.25 10.93
CA ASN A 528 -11.60 -12.41 9.59
C ASN A 528 -11.73 -11.09 8.83
N GLN A 529 -11.84 -9.96 9.53
CA GLN A 529 -11.98 -8.63 8.95
C GLN A 529 -10.78 -8.22 8.09
N GLU A 530 -9.57 -8.63 8.50
CA GLU A 530 -8.32 -8.21 7.87
C GLU A 530 -7.48 -9.37 7.32
N ASN A 531 -7.74 -10.62 7.75
CA ASN A 531 -6.84 -11.73 7.43
C ASN A 531 -7.54 -13.09 7.33
N LYS A 532 -8.82 -13.13 6.91
CA LYS A 532 -9.52 -14.41 6.72
C LYS A 532 -8.84 -15.28 5.67
N ASP A 533 -8.60 -16.54 6.00
CA ASP A 533 -8.01 -17.52 5.09
C ASP A 533 -8.80 -17.64 3.79
N GLY A 534 -8.12 -17.42 2.66
CA GLY A 534 -8.72 -17.39 1.32
C GLY A 534 -9.70 -16.23 1.07
N GLY A 535 -9.87 -15.30 2.00
CA GLY A 535 -10.78 -14.16 1.86
C GLY A 535 -10.15 -13.01 1.08
N ARG A 536 -10.92 -12.39 0.19
CA ARG A 536 -10.52 -11.16 -0.52
C ARG A 536 -10.75 -9.94 0.36
N ILE A 537 -9.74 -9.13 0.47
CA ILE A 537 -9.72 -7.95 1.32
C ILE A 537 -9.20 -6.76 0.51
N ILE A 538 -9.96 -5.66 0.47
CA ILE A 538 -9.50 -4.42 -0.13
C ILE A 538 -8.87 -3.52 0.91
N TYR A 539 -7.96 -2.66 0.45
CA TYR A 539 -7.34 -1.63 1.29
C TYR A 539 -7.27 -0.29 0.58
N MET A 540 -7.29 0.76 1.38
CA MET A 540 -7.03 2.14 1.02
C MET A 540 -5.94 2.65 1.94
N ALA A 541 -4.84 3.17 1.38
CA ALA A 541 -3.70 3.62 2.15
C ALA A 541 -3.19 4.98 1.67
N TRP A 542 -2.80 5.84 2.64
CA TRP A 542 -2.17 7.14 2.40
C TRP A 542 -0.86 7.25 3.15
N ALA A 543 0.12 7.90 2.53
CA ALA A 543 1.50 7.92 2.97
C ALA A 543 1.75 8.84 4.17
N GLU A 544 2.61 8.37 5.08
CA GLU A 544 3.41 9.21 5.98
C GLU A 544 4.64 9.74 5.25
N SER A 545 5.32 8.86 4.50
CA SER A 545 6.53 9.18 3.75
C SER A 545 6.68 8.24 2.55
N PRO A 546 7.06 8.73 1.36
CA PRO A 546 7.40 7.88 0.23
C PRO A 546 8.54 6.93 0.61
N PHE A 547 8.56 5.71 0.06
CA PHE A 547 9.59 4.72 0.40
C PHE A 547 11.02 5.26 0.25
N LYS A 548 11.29 6.04 -0.79
CA LYS A 548 12.59 6.66 -1.05
C LYS A 548 13.14 7.45 0.15
N TYR A 549 12.27 7.99 1.00
CA TYR A 549 12.61 8.82 2.16
C TYR A 549 12.15 8.20 3.49
N ALA A 550 11.48 7.05 3.45
CA ALA A 550 10.95 6.40 4.63
C ALA A 550 12.06 5.78 5.48
N GLN A 551 11.91 5.91 6.79
CA GLN A 551 12.70 5.16 7.76
C GLN A 551 11.84 4.06 8.36
N ALA A 552 12.45 2.91 8.69
CA ALA A 552 11.75 1.87 9.44
C ALA A 552 11.31 2.41 10.82
N LYS A 553 10.12 1.99 11.26
CA LYS A 553 9.60 2.31 12.59
C LYS A 553 10.24 1.44 13.66
#